data_1a5257ed1796826aa311be03bb304e19
#
_entry.id   1a5257ed1796826aa311be03bb304e19
#
_cell.length_a   1.000
_cell.length_b   1.000
_cell.length_c   1.000
_cell.angle_alpha   90.00
_cell.angle_beta   90.00
_cell.angle_gamma   90.00
#
_symmetry.space_group_name_H-M   'P 1'
#
loop_
_entity.id
_entity.type
_entity.pdbx_description
1 polymer ?
#
loop_
_entity_poly.entity_id
_entity_poly.type
_entity_poly.pdbx_seq_one_letter_code
_entity_poly.pdbx_strand_id
1 'polypeptide(L)'
;MLNCSFLDYRLPVCLDLPMLNTVIVEVPNPSHPYGVRGVGETSVIPPLAAVTNAVYHAIGIRLNRLPLSPGRILEALWEKDRASNGTHGK
;
A
#
# COMPACT_ATOMS: atom_id res chain seq x y z
N MET A 1 18.57 -8.69 4.75
CA MET A 1 17.81 -7.84 5.68
C MET A 1 18.37 -6.42 5.61
N LEU A 2 17.57 -5.44 5.26
CA LEU A 2 18.06 -4.08 5.02
C LEU A 2 17.89 -3.12 6.21
N ASN A 3 17.02 -3.40 7.17
CA ASN A 3 16.66 -2.51 8.29
C ASN A 3 16.52 -3.30 9.58
N CYS A 4 17.59 -3.96 10.01
CA CYS A 4 17.53 -4.91 11.13
C CYS A 4 17.85 -4.30 12.50
N SER A 5 18.14 -3.01 12.59
CA SER A 5 18.39 -2.32 13.86
C SER A 5 17.35 -1.23 14.12
N PHE A 6 17.14 -0.90 15.41
CA PHE A 6 16.25 0.20 15.79
C PHE A 6 16.76 1.58 15.35
N LEU A 7 18.04 1.70 15.02
CA LEU A 7 18.62 2.94 14.47
C LEU A 7 18.24 3.15 13.00
N ASP A 8 18.12 2.07 12.23
CA ASP A 8 17.90 2.13 10.79
C ASP A 8 16.43 1.95 10.39
N TYR A 9 15.62 1.37 11.28
CA TYR A 9 14.21 1.14 10.99
C TYR A 9 13.39 2.43 11.15
N ARG A 10 12.77 2.86 10.07
CA ARG A 10 11.89 4.03 10.09
C ARG A 10 10.47 3.64 10.49
N LEU A 11 10.10 4.00 11.73
CA LEU A 11 8.73 3.88 12.19
C LEU A 11 7.93 5.11 11.74
N PRO A 12 6.74 4.93 11.14
CA PRO A 12 5.83 6.04 10.90
C PRO A 12 5.44 6.71 12.21
N VAL A 13 5.41 8.03 12.22
CA VAL A 13 4.94 8.85 13.34
C VAL A 13 3.59 9.47 13.02
N CYS A 14 2.94 10.09 13.98
CA CYS A 14 1.59 10.65 13.79
C CYS A 14 1.50 11.67 12.65
N LEU A 15 2.58 12.40 12.35
CA LEU A 15 2.63 13.37 11.25
C LEU A 15 2.74 12.70 9.86
N ASP A 16 3.14 11.44 9.80
CA ASP A 16 3.27 10.71 8.54
C ASP A 16 1.94 10.11 8.06
N LEU A 17 0.93 10.10 8.92
CA LEU A 17 -0.36 9.48 8.64
C LEU A 17 -1.48 10.53 8.56
N PRO A 18 -2.38 10.42 7.59
CA PRO A 18 -3.58 11.24 7.56
C PRO A 18 -4.56 10.82 8.66
N MET A 19 -5.65 11.58 8.82
CA MET A 19 -6.76 11.16 9.67
C MET A 19 -7.28 9.79 9.22
N LEU A 20 -7.32 8.83 10.14
CA LEU A 20 -7.84 7.49 9.88
C LEU A 20 -9.34 7.46 10.16
N ASN A 21 -10.12 7.23 9.11
CA ASN A 21 -11.55 7.01 9.22
C ASN A 21 -11.84 5.52 9.29
N THR A 22 -12.40 5.09 10.41
CA THR A 22 -12.77 3.69 10.61
C THR A 22 -14.23 3.48 10.22
N VAL A 23 -14.47 2.57 9.29
CA VAL A 23 -15.83 2.15 8.89
C VAL A 23 -16.01 0.69 9.25
N ILE A 24 -16.99 0.40 10.12
CA ILE A 24 -17.32 -0.96 10.54
C ILE A 24 -18.51 -1.42 9.70
N VAL A 25 -18.32 -2.49 8.93
CA VAL A 25 -19.38 -3.14 8.16
C VAL A 25 -19.84 -4.36 8.94
N GLU A 26 -21.00 -4.28 9.55
CA GLU A 26 -21.59 -5.35 10.34
C GLU A 26 -22.37 -6.32 9.45
N VAL A 27 -21.93 -7.58 9.41
CA VAL A 27 -22.65 -8.67 8.76
C VAL A 27 -22.75 -9.81 9.76
N PRO A 28 -23.86 -9.96 10.49
CA PRO A 28 -24.02 -10.99 11.51
C PRO A 28 -23.99 -12.39 10.88
N ASN A 29 -23.43 -13.35 11.62
CA ASN A 29 -23.45 -14.74 11.22
C ASN A 29 -24.66 -15.43 11.85
N PRO A 30 -25.62 -15.93 11.07
CA PRO A 30 -26.83 -16.55 11.61
C PRO A 30 -26.56 -17.89 12.34
N SER A 31 -25.41 -18.51 12.09
CA SER A 31 -25.03 -19.80 12.66
C SER A 31 -24.33 -19.71 14.02
N HIS A 32 -24.02 -18.50 14.48
CA HIS A 32 -23.31 -18.31 15.75
C HIS A 32 -24.09 -17.42 16.72
N PRO A 33 -23.96 -17.67 18.04
CA PRO A 33 -24.52 -16.80 19.05
C PRO A 33 -24.04 -15.36 18.86
N TYR A 34 -24.93 -14.42 19.08
CA TYR A 34 -24.69 -12.97 18.91
C TYR A 34 -24.23 -12.55 17.50
N GLY A 35 -24.31 -13.44 16.52
CA GLY A 35 -23.84 -13.14 15.15
C GLY A 35 -22.34 -12.98 15.00
N VAL A 36 -21.54 -13.51 15.94
CA VAL A 36 -20.10 -13.33 15.96
C VAL A 36 -19.39 -13.94 14.76
N ARG A 37 -18.29 -13.31 14.32
CA ARG A 37 -17.39 -13.79 13.28
C ARG A 37 -15.94 -13.73 13.77
N GLY A 38 -15.13 -14.67 13.30
CA GLY A 38 -13.69 -14.61 13.53
C GLY A 38 -13.04 -13.46 12.77
N VAL A 39 -12.05 -12.78 13.37
CA VAL A 39 -11.38 -11.61 12.78
C VAL A 39 -9.85 -11.69 12.93
N GLY A 40 -9.29 -12.88 13.15
CA GLY A 40 -7.87 -13.06 13.43
C GLY A 40 -6.96 -12.39 12.38
N GLU A 41 -6.75 -13.02 11.23
CA GLU A 41 -5.82 -12.56 10.20
C GLU A 41 -6.51 -11.94 8.97
N THR A 42 -7.81 -11.75 8.99
CA THR A 42 -8.57 -11.20 7.85
C THR A 42 -8.08 -9.79 7.45
N SER A 43 -7.66 -9.00 8.42
CA SER A 43 -7.17 -7.64 8.21
C SER A 43 -5.77 -7.56 7.58
N VAL A 44 -5.03 -8.66 7.52
CA VAL A 44 -3.67 -8.73 6.93
C VAL A 44 -3.71 -8.83 5.40
N ILE A 45 -4.81 -9.33 4.85
CA ILE A 45 -4.93 -9.61 3.41
C ILE A 45 -5.02 -8.32 2.56
N PRO A 46 -5.89 -7.33 2.89
CA PRO A 46 -6.10 -6.16 2.03
C PRO A 46 -4.98 -5.11 2.00
N PRO A 47 -4.14 -4.92 3.04
CA PRO A 47 -3.17 -3.83 3.09
C PRO A 47 -2.21 -3.76 1.91
N LEU A 48 -1.74 -4.91 1.42
CA LEU A 48 -0.83 -4.97 0.27
C LEU A 48 -1.46 -4.33 -0.97
N ALA A 49 -2.66 -4.76 -1.32
CA ALA A 49 -3.39 -4.24 -2.46
C ALA A 49 -3.80 -2.77 -2.25
N ALA A 50 -4.18 -2.40 -1.03
CA ALA A 50 -4.55 -1.02 -0.70
C ALA A 50 -3.38 -0.05 -0.91
N VAL A 51 -2.18 -0.40 -0.43
CA VAL A 51 -0.97 0.41 -0.62
C VAL A 51 -0.58 0.51 -2.09
N THR A 52 -0.56 -0.61 -2.81
CA THR A 52 -0.20 -0.60 -4.24
C THR A 52 -1.21 0.17 -5.08
N ASN A 53 -2.49 0.13 -4.74
CA ASN A 53 -3.52 0.92 -5.40
C ASN A 53 -3.39 2.42 -5.08
N ALA A 54 -3.05 2.77 -3.84
CA ALA A 54 -2.81 4.15 -3.45
C ALA A 54 -1.61 4.75 -4.21
N VAL A 55 -0.52 4.01 -4.33
CA VAL A 55 0.65 4.41 -5.13
C VAL A 55 0.27 4.56 -6.60
N TYR A 56 -0.48 3.61 -7.16
CA TYR A 56 -0.97 3.72 -8.55
C TYR A 56 -1.84 4.97 -8.75
N HIS A 57 -2.73 5.26 -7.81
CA HIS A 57 -3.57 6.45 -7.88
C HIS A 57 -2.75 7.75 -7.84
N ALA A 58 -1.67 7.76 -7.06
CA ALA A 58 -0.81 8.93 -6.92
C ALA A 58 0.06 9.21 -8.16
N ILE A 59 0.63 8.17 -8.78
CA ILE A 59 1.65 8.32 -9.83
C ILE A 59 1.26 7.75 -11.20
N GLY A 60 0.14 7.04 -11.27
CA GLY A 60 -0.36 6.43 -12.51
C GLY A 60 0.51 5.28 -13.05
N ILE A 61 1.31 4.65 -12.20
CA ILE A 61 2.17 3.51 -12.56
C ILE A 61 1.81 2.31 -11.70
N ARG A 62 1.55 1.16 -12.33
CA ARG A 62 1.31 -0.09 -11.62
C ARG A 62 2.62 -0.79 -11.31
N LEU A 63 2.95 -0.85 -10.02
CA LEU A 63 4.10 -1.60 -9.52
C LEU A 63 3.63 -2.98 -9.03
N ASN A 64 4.28 -4.02 -9.52
CA ASN A 64 3.94 -5.42 -9.22
C ASN A 64 5.06 -6.15 -8.47
N ARG A 65 6.06 -5.43 -7.99
CA ARG A 65 7.19 -5.94 -7.22
C ARG A 65 7.31 -5.22 -5.88
N LEU A 66 7.47 -5.98 -4.82
CA LEU A 66 7.71 -5.48 -3.47
C LEU A 66 9.20 -5.62 -3.09
N PRO A 67 9.67 -4.84 -2.10
CA PRO A 67 9.00 -3.71 -1.43
C PRO A 67 8.85 -2.48 -2.33
N LEU A 68 7.82 -1.66 -2.08
CA LEU A 68 7.63 -0.36 -2.75
C LEU A 68 8.53 0.69 -2.11
N SER A 69 9.83 0.52 -2.23
CA SER A 69 10.79 1.49 -1.71
C SER A 69 10.83 2.77 -2.56
N PRO A 70 11.19 3.92 -1.97
CA PRO A 70 11.28 5.18 -2.72
C PRO A 70 12.14 5.07 -3.98
N GLY A 71 13.26 4.35 -3.92
CA GLY A 71 14.13 4.13 -5.09
C GLY A 71 13.42 3.42 -6.24
N ARG A 72 12.66 2.36 -5.97
CA ARG A 72 11.90 1.64 -7.00
C ARG A 72 10.77 2.46 -7.61
N ILE A 73 10.12 3.27 -6.80
CA ILE A 73 9.09 4.20 -7.30
C ILE A 73 9.73 5.23 -8.24
N LEU A 74 10.90 5.74 -7.86
CA LEU A 74 11.64 6.72 -8.66
C LEU A 74 12.13 6.13 -9.99
N GLU A 75 12.66 4.91 -9.97
CA GLU A 75 13.05 4.19 -11.20
C GLU A 75 11.87 4.05 -12.17
N ALA A 76 10.71 3.63 -11.67
CA ALA A 76 9.49 3.49 -12.47
C ALA A 76 9.01 4.83 -13.05
N LEU A 77 9.14 5.92 -12.30
CA LEU A 77 8.83 7.27 -12.79
C LEU A 77 9.78 7.67 -13.92
N TRP A 78 11.07 7.45 -13.78
CA TRP A 78 12.06 7.74 -14.83
C TRP A 78 11.84 6.91 -16.10
N GLU A 79 11.47 5.65 -15.97
CA GLU A 79 11.12 4.82 -17.11
C GLU A 79 9.89 5.35 -17.85
N LYS A 80 8.88 5.80 -17.12
CA LYS A 80 7.69 6.43 -17.69
C LYS A 80 8.03 7.70 -18.45
N ASP A 81 8.86 8.56 -17.86
CA ASP A 81 9.28 9.84 -18.49
C ASP A 81 10.12 9.59 -19.74
N ARG A 82 11.01 8.62 -19.74
CA ARG A 82 11.79 8.23 -20.93
C ARG A 82 10.88 7.72 -22.05
N ALA A 83 9.90 6.90 -21.72
CA ALA A 83 8.92 6.40 -22.69
C ALA A 83 8.08 7.53 -23.29
N SER A 84 7.71 8.52 -22.48
CA SER A 84 6.97 9.71 -22.92
C SER A 84 7.80 10.63 -23.81
N ASN A 85 9.07 10.87 -23.46
CA ASN A 85 9.96 11.74 -24.22
C ASN A 85 10.53 11.07 -25.49
N GLY A 86 10.58 9.75 -25.54
CA GLY A 86 11.03 9.00 -26.73
C GLY A 86 10.06 9.01 -27.89
N THR A 87 8.83 9.44 -27.68
CA THR A 87 7.78 9.50 -28.72
C THR A 87 7.71 10.87 -29.45
N HIS A 88 8.47 11.87 -29.02
CA HIS A 88 8.48 13.20 -29.62
C HIS A 88 9.72 13.47 -30.51
N GLY A 89 10.50 12.44 -30.82
CA GLY A 89 11.70 12.53 -31.65
C GLY A 89 11.57 11.78 -32.98
N LYS A 90 10.54 12.06 -33.75
CA LYS A 90 10.53 11.77 -35.23
C LYS A 90 9.73 12.81 -35.95
#